data_1c45aa075f2f0894525d722354b4227b
#
_entry.id   1c45aa075f2f0894525d722354b4227b
#
_cell.length_a   1.000
_cell.length_b   1.000
_cell.length_c   1.000
_cell.angle_alpha   90.00
_cell.angle_beta   90.00
_cell.angle_gamma   90.00
#
_symmetry.space_group_name_H-M   'P 1'
#
loop_
_entity.id
_entity.type
_entity.pdbx_description
1 polymer ?
#
loop_
_entity_poly.entity_id
_entity_poly.type
_entity_poly.pdbx_seq_one_letter_code
_entity_poly.pdbx_strand_id
1 'polypeptide(L)'
;MSQLEPSPRGAGLLLGEDVQIGEGVSFGAYVVVHDGTRIGDGCTIEDHVVLGKRPRLAGRSAAHGQAGVLELGERVTVCAGAVVLAGAAIAEGTILGDQSFVRERSSVGAESVIGRGSVVDNDVRVGARVRAQTDVYLTAFTVVEDDVFLGPGAITTNDDTMGRHPPGAKLSGAILRRACRIGGGAVLTPGVEIGEEAFVAAGAVVTADVPPRAVAIGVPARVVREVPGEDLLERRR
;
A
#
# COMPACT_ATOMS: atom_id res chain seq x y z
N MET A 1 17.33 -20.93 -6.16
CA MET A 1 15.87 -20.72 -6.35
C MET A 1 15.22 -21.90 -5.70
N SER A 2 14.30 -21.67 -4.77
CA SER A 2 13.48 -22.72 -4.17
C SER A 2 12.70 -23.46 -5.26
N GLN A 3 12.50 -24.72 -5.05
CA GLN A 3 11.71 -25.57 -5.94
C GLN A 3 10.23 -25.33 -5.58
N LEU A 4 9.45 -24.80 -6.51
CA LEU A 4 8.00 -24.67 -6.37
C LEU A 4 7.34 -25.98 -6.80
N GLU A 5 6.42 -26.50 -5.98
CA GLU A 5 5.75 -27.76 -6.26
C GLU A 5 4.27 -27.57 -6.59
N PRO A 6 3.70 -28.33 -7.54
CA PRO A 6 2.28 -28.32 -7.84
C PRO A 6 1.44 -28.75 -6.63
N SER A 7 0.32 -28.03 -6.40
CA SER A 7 -0.63 -28.35 -5.34
C SER A 7 -2.01 -28.70 -5.89
N PRO A 8 -2.67 -29.75 -5.37
CA PRO A 8 -4.04 -30.10 -5.78
C PRO A 8 -5.11 -29.11 -5.29
N ARG A 9 -4.76 -28.12 -4.47
CA ARG A 9 -5.71 -27.14 -3.92
C ARG A 9 -6.20 -26.10 -4.95
N GLY A 10 -5.56 -26.01 -6.11
CA GLY A 10 -5.97 -25.07 -7.18
C GLY A 10 -5.36 -25.43 -8.53
N ALA A 11 -6.01 -25.03 -9.60
CA ALA A 11 -5.55 -25.25 -10.97
C ALA A 11 -4.22 -24.52 -11.23
N GLY A 12 -3.12 -25.24 -11.44
CA GLY A 12 -1.80 -24.65 -11.67
C GLY A 12 -1.21 -23.92 -10.45
N LEU A 13 -1.74 -24.16 -9.25
CA LEU A 13 -1.18 -23.63 -8.00
C LEU A 13 0.21 -24.23 -7.73
N LEU A 14 1.20 -23.34 -7.51
CA LEU A 14 2.56 -23.69 -7.14
C LEU A 14 2.88 -23.21 -5.73
N LEU A 15 3.37 -24.09 -4.87
CA LEU A 15 3.73 -23.78 -3.48
C LEU A 15 5.25 -23.98 -3.26
N GLY A 16 5.84 -23.04 -2.55
CA GLY A 16 7.21 -23.13 -2.03
C GLY A 16 7.31 -23.94 -0.74
N GLU A 17 8.51 -24.02 -0.19
CA GLU A 17 8.79 -24.70 1.07
C GLU A 17 8.22 -23.91 2.26
N ASP A 18 7.83 -24.61 3.33
CA ASP A 18 7.35 -24.02 4.59
C ASP A 18 6.16 -23.03 4.46
N VAL A 19 5.35 -23.16 3.41
CA VAL A 19 4.13 -22.37 3.25
C VAL A 19 3.08 -22.84 4.26
N GLN A 20 2.54 -21.90 5.04
CA GLN A 20 1.46 -22.15 6.00
C GLN A 20 0.14 -21.59 5.44
N ILE A 21 -0.89 -22.42 5.39
CA ILE A 21 -2.20 -22.07 4.83
C ILE A 21 -3.27 -22.40 5.86
N GLY A 22 -4.04 -21.37 6.25
CA GLY A 22 -5.14 -21.48 7.18
C GLY A 22 -6.34 -22.26 6.65
N GLU A 23 -7.37 -22.37 7.46
CA GLU A 23 -8.63 -23.04 7.11
C GLU A 23 -9.46 -22.16 6.16
N GLY A 24 -10.22 -22.81 5.27
CA GLY A 24 -11.15 -22.11 4.37
C GLY A 24 -10.49 -21.19 3.32
N VAL A 25 -9.19 -21.29 3.08
CA VAL A 25 -8.50 -20.53 2.05
C VAL A 25 -8.86 -21.05 0.66
N SER A 26 -9.28 -20.15 -0.24
CA SER A 26 -9.59 -20.44 -1.64
C SER A 26 -8.50 -19.90 -2.56
N PHE A 27 -8.19 -20.67 -3.62
CA PHE A 27 -7.22 -20.30 -4.65
C PHE A 27 -7.84 -20.32 -6.03
N GLY A 28 -7.61 -19.27 -6.80
CA GLY A 28 -7.84 -19.20 -8.23
C GLY A 28 -6.79 -20.00 -9.02
N ALA A 29 -6.80 -19.82 -10.33
CA ALA A 29 -5.90 -20.53 -11.24
C ALA A 29 -4.51 -19.86 -11.29
N TYR A 30 -3.46 -20.70 -11.44
CA TYR A 30 -2.08 -20.27 -11.67
C TYR A 30 -1.50 -19.36 -10.60
N VAL A 31 -1.91 -19.54 -9.36
CA VAL A 31 -1.34 -18.83 -8.20
C VAL A 31 0.05 -19.38 -7.88
N VAL A 32 0.97 -18.49 -7.50
CA VAL A 32 2.32 -18.85 -7.06
C VAL A 32 2.56 -18.34 -5.65
N VAL A 33 2.82 -19.24 -4.72
CA VAL A 33 3.14 -18.91 -3.32
C VAL A 33 4.57 -19.32 -3.01
N HIS A 34 5.42 -18.35 -2.70
CA HIS A 34 6.84 -18.60 -2.39
C HIS A 34 7.04 -18.98 -0.92
N ASP A 35 8.25 -19.47 -0.65
CA ASP A 35 8.68 -20.05 0.62
C ASP A 35 8.34 -19.22 1.84
N GLY A 36 7.96 -19.91 2.92
CA GLY A 36 7.72 -19.35 4.24
C GLY A 36 6.47 -18.44 4.33
N THR A 37 5.73 -18.25 3.23
CA THR A 37 4.52 -17.42 3.23
C THR A 37 3.47 -17.96 4.19
N ARG A 38 2.86 -17.07 4.99
CA ARG A 38 1.79 -17.40 5.91
C ARG A 38 0.49 -16.79 5.45
N ILE A 39 -0.55 -17.60 5.32
CA ILE A 39 -1.88 -17.21 4.87
C ILE A 39 -2.88 -17.56 5.97
N GLY A 40 -3.54 -16.54 6.53
CA GLY A 40 -4.56 -16.70 7.56
C GLY A 40 -5.85 -17.33 7.04
N ASP A 41 -6.75 -17.66 7.97
CA ASP A 41 -8.01 -18.33 7.68
C ASP A 41 -8.95 -17.50 6.79
N GLY A 42 -9.72 -18.18 5.95
CA GLY A 42 -10.77 -17.57 5.13
C GLY A 42 -10.27 -16.60 4.04
N CYS A 43 -8.97 -16.61 3.71
CA CYS A 43 -8.45 -15.79 2.62
C CYS A 43 -8.95 -16.24 1.25
N THR A 44 -9.13 -15.28 0.35
CA THR A 44 -9.42 -15.51 -1.07
C THR A 44 -8.24 -15.01 -1.90
N ILE A 45 -7.60 -15.92 -2.62
CA ILE A 45 -6.47 -15.63 -3.51
C ILE A 45 -6.92 -15.90 -4.93
N GLU A 46 -7.08 -14.85 -5.73
CA GLU A 46 -7.61 -14.97 -7.08
C GLU A 46 -6.56 -15.39 -8.11
N ASP A 47 -6.94 -15.42 -9.39
CA ASP A 47 -6.12 -15.95 -10.47
C ASP A 47 -4.80 -15.18 -10.66
N HIS A 48 -3.74 -15.89 -11.02
CA HIS A 48 -2.42 -15.32 -11.37
C HIS A 48 -1.74 -14.49 -10.26
N VAL A 49 -2.16 -14.61 -9.02
CA VAL A 49 -1.56 -13.92 -7.88
C VAL A 49 -0.18 -14.52 -7.57
N VAL A 50 0.78 -13.64 -7.21
CA VAL A 50 2.12 -14.05 -6.74
C VAL A 50 2.34 -13.57 -5.32
N LEU A 51 2.52 -14.51 -4.38
CA LEU A 51 2.73 -14.24 -2.96
C LEU A 51 4.14 -14.59 -2.52
N GLY A 52 4.74 -13.77 -1.66
CA GLY A 52 5.99 -14.07 -0.97
C GLY A 52 7.25 -14.07 -1.85
N LYS A 53 7.18 -13.56 -3.07
CA LYS A 53 8.34 -13.42 -3.94
C LYS A 53 9.40 -12.52 -3.29
N ARG A 54 10.66 -12.98 -3.22
CA ARG A 54 11.76 -12.14 -2.74
C ARG A 54 12.06 -10.98 -3.69
N PRO A 55 12.29 -9.76 -3.17
CA PRO A 55 12.63 -8.61 -4.01
C PRO A 55 13.99 -8.82 -4.70
N ARG A 56 14.12 -8.31 -5.92
CA ARG A 56 15.42 -8.14 -6.58
C ARG A 56 15.77 -6.67 -6.57
N LEU A 57 16.81 -6.32 -5.83
CA LEU A 57 17.24 -4.93 -5.65
C LEU A 57 18.40 -4.62 -6.59
N ALA A 58 18.37 -3.43 -7.20
CA ALA A 58 19.53 -2.90 -7.92
C ALA A 58 20.66 -2.57 -6.93
N GLY A 59 21.93 -2.66 -7.35
CA GLY A 59 23.08 -2.43 -6.48
C GLY A 59 23.17 -1.02 -5.86
N ARG A 60 22.39 -0.05 -6.38
CA ARG A 60 22.25 1.31 -5.84
C ARG A 60 20.91 1.55 -5.15
N SER A 61 20.13 0.51 -4.90
CA SER A 61 18.84 0.65 -4.24
C SER A 61 19.01 1.22 -2.83
N ALA A 62 18.17 2.19 -2.46
CA ALA A 62 18.07 2.67 -1.08
C ALA A 62 17.36 1.65 -0.17
N ALA A 63 16.69 0.66 -0.74
CA ALA A 63 16.03 -0.42 -0.01
C ALA A 63 17.09 -1.42 0.48
N HIS A 64 17.51 -1.30 1.73
CA HIS A 64 18.44 -2.23 2.38
C HIS A 64 17.72 -3.09 3.40
N GLY A 65 18.26 -4.28 3.68
CA GLY A 65 17.75 -5.21 4.69
C GLY A 65 17.18 -6.50 4.10
N GLN A 66 17.12 -7.53 4.94
CA GLN A 66 16.50 -8.79 4.56
C GLN A 66 14.97 -8.63 4.62
N ALA A 67 14.31 -9.11 3.58
CA ALA A 67 12.86 -9.29 3.63
C ALA A 67 12.55 -10.48 4.53
N GLY A 68 11.63 -10.30 5.49
CA GLY A 68 11.04 -11.39 6.25
C GLY A 68 10.18 -12.31 5.38
N VAL A 69 9.27 -13.05 5.98
CA VAL A 69 8.23 -13.79 5.27
C VAL A 69 7.04 -12.88 4.98
N LEU A 70 6.23 -13.23 4.00
CA LEU A 70 4.92 -12.59 3.80
C LEU A 70 3.93 -13.12 4.84
N GLU A 71 3.18 -12.22 5.45
CA GLU A 71 2.09 -12.56 6.37
C GLU A 71 0.77 -11.95 5.87
N LEU A 72 -0.21 -12.80 5.60
CA LEU A 72 -1.59 -12.42 5.36
C LEU A 72 -2.42 -12.81 6.58
N GLY A 73 -3.12 -11.82 7.15
CA GLY A 73 -4.11 -12.04 8.21
C GLY A 73 -5.33 -12.80 7.73
N GLU A 74 -6.34 -12.93 8.59
CA GLU A 74 -7.58 -13.63 8.25
C GLU A 74 -8.43 -12.84 7.25
N ARG A 75 -9.21 -13.54 6.42
CA ARG A 75 -10.20 -12.96 5.48
C ARG A 75 -9.63 -11.91 4.53
N VAL A 76 -8.33 -11.96 4.25
CA VAL A 76 -7.70 -11.12 3.23
C VAL A 76 -8.13 -11.59 1.84
N THR A 77 -8.50 -10.64 0.98
CA THR A 77 -8.75 -10.90 -0.44
C THR A 77 -7.60 -10.32 -1.26
N VAL A 78 -6.96 -11.17 -2.06
CA VAL A 78 -5.93 -10.76 -3.02
C VAL A 78 -6.46 -11.01 -4.42
N CYS A 79 -6.83 -9.92 -5.12
CA CYS A 79 -7.47 -9.99 -6.43
C CYS A 79 -6.48 -10.33 -7.55
N ALA A 80 -7.03 -10.60 -8.72
CA ALA A 80 -6.31 -11.20 -9.84
C ALA A 80 -5.04 -10.43 -10.25
N GLY A 81 -3.96 -11.17 -10.47
CA GLY A 81 -2.68 -10.63 -10.93
C GLY A 81 -1.93 -9.75 -9.92
N ALA A 82 -2.41 -9.62 -8.69
CA ALA A 82 -1.69 -8.87 -7.66
C ALA A 82 -0.39 -9.57 -7.27
N VAL A 83 0.62 -8.79 -6.88
CA VAL A 83 1.93 -9.28 -6.44
C VAL A 83 2.25 -8.73 -5.07
N VAL A 84 2.45 -9.62 -4.09
CA VAL A 84 2.81 -9.24 -2.72
C VAL A 84 4.16 -9.85 -2.36
N LEU A 85 5.15 -9.02 -2.07
CA LEU A 85 6.51 -9.48 -1.84
C LEU A 85 6.72 -10.05 -0.42
N ALA A 86 7.75 -10.85 -0.26
CA ALA A 86 8.22 -11.33 1.03
C ALA A 86 8.52 -10.15 1.98
N GLY A 87 8.16 -10.30 3.25
CA GLY A 87 8.34 -9.27 4.28
C GLY A 87 7.23 -8.21 4.31
N ALA A 88 6.20 -8.31 3.48
CA ALA A 88 4.98 -7.54 3.65
C ALA A 88 4.09 -8.16 4.74
N ALA A 89 3.28 -7.31 5.40
CA ALA A 89 2.28 -7.74 6.38
C ALA A 89 0.92 -7.13 6.02
N ILE A 90 -0.07 -7.96 5.75
CA ILE A 90 -1.42 -7.55 5.37
C ILE A 90 -2.37 -7.98 6.47
N ALA A 91 -3.02 -7.03 7.13
CA ALA A 91 -3.92 -7.31 8.23
C ALA A 91 -5.29 -7.82 7.75
N GLU A 92 -6.06 -8.34 8.69
CA GLU A 92 -7.36 -8.98 8.47
C GLU A 92 -8.34 -8.14 7.65
N GLY A 93 -9.17 -8.80 6.85
CA GLY A 93 -10.25 -8.18 6.09
C GLY A 93 -9.81 -7.19 5.00
N THR A 94 -8.51 -7.08 4.74
CA THR A 94 -7.95 -6.20 3.71
C THR A 94 -8.22 -6.74 2.30
N ILE A 95 -8.49 -5.85 1.36
CA ILE A 95 -8.63 -6.17 -0.06
C ILE A 95 -7.47 -5.54 -0.84
N LEU A 96 -6.69 -6.38 -1.52
CA LEU A 96 -5.68 -5.98 -2.48
C LEU A 96 -6.26 -6.15 -3.89
N GLY A 97 -6.59 -5.05 -4.56
CA GLY A 97 -7.24 -5.03 -5.87
C GLY A 97 -6.40 -5.62 -6.98
N ASP A 98 -7.04 -5.87 -8.13
CA ASP A 98 -6.39 -6.46 -9.30
C ASP A 98 -5.10 -5.75 -9.68
N GLN A 99 -4.06 -6.52 -9.99
CA GLN A 99 -2.75 -5.99 -10.42
C GLN A 99 -2.09 -5.03 -9.43
N SER A 100 -2.52 -4.98 -8.17
CA SER A 100 -1.84 -4.21 -7.14
C SER A 100 -0.47 -4.80 -6.82
N PHE A 101 0.44 -3.95 -6.34
CA PHE A 101 1.79 -4.36 -6.00
C PHE A 101 2.16 -3.88 -4.59
N VAL A 102 2.44 -4.80 -3.69
CA VAL A 102 2.89 -4.48 -2.33
C VAL A 102 4.31 -5.00 -2.13
N ARG A 103 5.22 -4.09 -1.80
CA ARG A 103 6.63 -4.40 -1.63
C ARG A 103 6.99 -4.79 -0.20
N GLU A 104 8.24 -5.23 -0.09
CA GLU A 104 8.85 -5.72 1.15
C GLU A 104 8.84 -4.70 2.28
N ARG A 105 8.74 -5.17 3.52
CA ARG A 105 8.74 -4.40 4.79
C ARG A 105 7.61 -3.36 4.89
N SER A 106 6.58 -3.51 4.04
CA SER A 106 5.40 -2.66 4.11
C SER A 106 4.27 -3.34 4.85
N SER A 107 3.43 -2.57 5.48
CA SER A 107 2.25 -3.06 6.18
C SER A 107 0.98 -2.38 5.70
N VAL A 108 -0.12 -3.15 5.62
CA VAL A 108 -1.46 -2.65 5.33
C VAL A 108 -2.37 -3.07 6.47
N GLY A 109 -2.96 -2.10 7.15
CA GLY A 109 -3.85 -2.29 8.30
C GLY A 109 -5.21 -2.86 7.93
N ALA A 110 -5.91 -3.35 8.95
CA ALA A 110 -7.16 -4.08 8.82
C ALA A 110 -8.25 -3.30 8.06
N GLU A 111 -9.12 -4.05 7.37
CA GLU A 111 -10.28 -3.51 6.66
C GLU A 111 -9.96 -2.43 5.61
N SER A 112 -8.71 -2.38 5.15
CA SER A 112 -8.25 -1.43 4.13
C SER A 112 -8.46 -1.97 2.72
N VAL A 113 -8.57 -1.06 1.77
CA VAL A 113 -8.67 -1.38 0.34
C VAL A 113 -7.52 -0.70 -0.40
N ILE A 114 -6.69 -1.49 -1.05
CA ILE A 114 -5.67 -1.04 -2.00
C ILE A 114 -6.23 -1.29 -3.39
N GLY A 115 -6.66 -0.25 -4.09
CA GLY A 115 -7.37 -0.34 -5.36
C GLY A 115 -6.52 -0.92 -6.48
N ARG A 116 -7.20 -1.25 -7.59
CA ARG A 116 -6.58 -1.84 -8.78
C ARG A 116 -5.36 -1.05 -9.24
N GLY A 117 -4.28 -1.74 -9.64
CA GLY A 117 -3.06 -1.14 -10.18
C GLY A 117 -2.25 -0.30 -9.19
N SER A 118 -2.71 -0.16 -7.94
CA SER A 118 -2.01 0.66 -6.94
C SER A 118 -0.73 0.00 -6.47
N VAL A 119 0.23 0.83 -6.08
CA VAL A 119 1.53 0.41 -5.58
C VAL A 119 1.73 0.88 -4.14
N VAL A 120 2.03 -0.05 -3.26
CA VAL A 120 2.57 0.19 -1.92
C VAL A 120 4.05 -0.17 -1.97
N ASP A 121 4.92 0.84 -2.05
CA ASP A 121 6.37 0.64 -2.18
C ASP A 121 6.98 0.12 -0.87
N ASN A 122 8.29 -0.13 -0.84
CA ASN A 122 8.95 -0.68 0.35
C ASN A 122 8.90 0.29 1.55
N ASP A 123 8.89 -0.28 2.75
CA ASP A 123 8.90 0.47 4.02
C ASP A 123 7.71 1.46 4.19
N VAL A 124 6.60 1.21 3.52
CA VAL A 124 5.35 1.98 3.67
C VAL A 124 4.51 1.41 4.80
N ARG A 125 3.87 2.29 5.57
CA ARG A 125 2.89 1.89 6.59
C ARG A 125 1.54 2.47 6.23
N VAL A 126 0.57 1.58 6.04
CA VAL A 126 -0.82 1.94 5.81
C VAL A 126 -1.64 1.47 7.02
N GLY A 127 -2.39 2.39 7.61
CA GLY A 127 -3.26 2.13 8.75
C GLY A 127 -4.51 1.33 8.39
N ALA A 128 -5.42 1.22 9.34
CA ALA A 128 -6.68 0.50 9.19
C ALA A 128 -7.73 1.36 8.45
N ARG A 129 -8.69 0.69 7.76
CA ARG A 129 -9.84 1.32 7.07
C ARG A 129 -9.44 2.38 6.03
N VAL A 130 -8.22 2.30 5.53
CA VAL A 130 -7.73 3.15 4.45
C VAL A 130 -8.38 2.74 3.13
N ARG A 131 -8.76 3.72 2.33
CA ARG A 131 -9.30 3.51 0.98
C ARG A 131 -8.40 4.17 -0.06
N ALA A 132 -7.44 3.43 -0.58
CA ALA A 132 -6.68 3.81 -1.76
C ALA A 132 -7.46 3.37 -3.01
N GLN A 133 -7.83 4.32 -3.85
CA GLN A 133 -8.55 4.05 -5.10
C GLN A 133 -7.59 3.53 -6.18
N THR A 134 -8.08 3.34 -7.41
CA THR A 134 -7.31 2.84 -8.55
C THR A 134 -6.05 3.68 -8.82
N ASP A 135 -4.95 3.01 -9.15
CA ASP A 135 -3.67 3.59 -9.59
C ASP A 135 -3.03 4.58 -8.59
N VAL A 136 -3.24 4.39 -7.29
CA VAL A 136 -2.55 5.14 -6.24
C VAL A 136 -1.10 4.66 -6.12
N TYR A 137 -0.14 5.59 -6.04
CA TYR A 137 1.26 5.26 -5.80
C TYR A 137 1.72 5.79 -4.44
N LEU A 138 1.96 4.89 -3.49
CA LEU A 138 2.57 5.19 -2.20
C LEU A 138 4.06 4.86 -2.27
N THR A 139 4.88 5.90 -2.41
CA THR A 139 6.35 5.75 -2.48
C THR A 139 6.94 5.28 -1.15
N ALA A 140 8.15 4.73 -1.20
CA ALA A 140 8.85 4.24 0.00
C ALA A 140 8.89 5.29 1.13
N PHE A 141 8.74 4.80 2.37
CA PHE A 141 8.71 5.57 3.62
C PHE A 141 7.45 6.42 3.84
N THR A 142 6.44 6.33 2.97
CA THR A 142 5.16 6.97 3.20
C THR A 142 4.47 6.34 4.42
N VAL A 143 3.86 7.21 5.24
CA VAL A 143 3.02 6.79 6.37
C VAL A 143 1.59 7.27 6.11
N VAL A 144 0.65 6.34 6.13
CA VAL A 144 -0.79 6.60 5.99
C VAL A 144 -1.46 6.12 7.26
N GLU A 145 -2.05 7.03 8.02
CA GLU A 145 -2.78 6.68 9.25
C GLU A 145 -4.18 6.13 8.92
N ASP A 146 -4.93 5.76 9.95
CA ASP A 146 -6.26 5.17 9.83
C ASP A 146 -7.28 6.09 9.11
N ASP A 147 -8.28 5.47 8.49
CA ASP A 147 -9.44 6.14 7.89
C ASP A 147 -9.10 7.12 6.74
N VAL A 148 -7.87 7.10 6.22
CA VAL A 148 -7.45 7.98 5.10
C VAL A 148 -8.10 7.54 3.80
N PHE A 149 -8.51 8.53 3.00
CA PHE A 149 -8.98 8.33 1.63
C PHE A 149 -7.97 8.89 0.61
N LEU A 150 -7.58 8.07 -0.36
CA LEU A 150 -6.75 8.46 -1.50
C LEU A 150 -7.53 8.28 -2.79
N GLY A 151 -7.79 9.37 -3.49
CA GLY A 151 -8.47 9.37 -4.79
C GLY A 151 -7.63 8.71 -5.88
N PRO A 152 -8.25 8.31 -7.00
CA PRO A 152 -7.57 7.59 -8.07
C PRO A 152 -6.38 8.39 -8.63
N GLY A 153 -5.27 7.70 -8.88
CA GLY A 153 -4.05 8.32 -9.41
C GLY A 153 -3.35 9.31 -8.45
N ALA A 154 -3.67 9.32 -7.16
CA ALA A 154 -2.92 10.09 -6.18
C ALA A 154 -1.51 9.52 -6.03
N ILE A 155 -0.49 10.39 -5.95
CA ILE A 155 0.93 10.02 -5.98
C ILE A 155 1.66 10.67 -4.81
N THR A 156 2.45 9.90 -4.08
CA THR A 156 3.46 10.41 -3.15
C THR A 156 4.86 10.27 -3.75
N THR A 157 5.78 11.17 -3.39
CA THR A 157 7.18 11.12 -3.79
C THR A 157 8.10 11.20 -2.55
N ASN A 158 9.36 10.77 -2.67
CA ASN A 158 10.29 10.69 -1.53
C ASN A 158 11.70 11.22 -1.82
N ASP A 159 11.95 11.73 -3.04
CA ASP A 159 13.27 12.19 -3.46
C ASP A 159 13.17 13.50 -4.25
N ASP A 160 13.60 14.61 -3.64
CA ASP A 160 13.62 15.93 -4.27
C ASP A 160 14.69 16.07 -5.37
N THR A 161 15.65 15.15 -5.40
CA THR A 161 16.78 15.20 -6.32
C THR A 161 16.64 14.27 -7.53
N MET A 162 15.56 13.45 -7.55
CA MET A 162 15.26 12.48 -8.61
C MET A 162 16.46 11.59 -8.95
N GLY A 163 17.03 10.94 -7.92
CA GLY A 163 18.15 10.01 -8.05
C GLY A 163 19.54 10.65 -8.06
N ARG A 164 19.65 11.96 -7.81
CA ARG A 164 20.94 12.68 -7.73
C ARG A 164 21.39 12.99 -6.31
N HIS A 165 20.81 12.35 -5.31
CA HIS A 165 21.24 12.49 -3.92
C HIS A 165 22.60 11.83 -3.67
N PRO A 166 23.40 12.32 -2.70
CA PRO A 166 24.64 11.67 -2.31
C PRO A 166 24.36 10.27 -1.72
N PRO A 167 25.35 9.36 -1.77
CA PRO A 167 25.24 8.05 -1.15
C PRO A 167 24.84 8.16 0.33
N GLY A 168 23.85 7.37 0.77
CA GLY A 168 23.35 7.37 2.16
C GLY A 168 22.40 8.52 2.52
N ALA A 169 21.98 9.34 1.57
CA ALA A 169 20.96 10.35 1.82
C ALA A 169 19.65 9.67 2.29
N LYS A 170 19.04 10.25 3.32
CA LYS A 170 17.76 9.77 3.85
C LYS A 170 16.62 10.29 2.99
N LEU A 171 15.89 9.39 2.36
CA LEU A 171 14.66 9.70 1.66
C LEU A 171 13.48 9.79 2.65
N SER A 172 12.48 10.62 2.36
CA SER A 172 11.33 10.84 3.22
C SER A 172 10.04 10.79 2.41
N GLY A 173 9.16 9.82 2.70
CA GLY A 173 7.81 9.77 2.15
C GLY A 173 6.90 10.81 2.81
N ALA A 174 5.72 11.01 2.24
CA ALA A 174 4.69 11.85 2.83
C ALA A 174 4.08 11.21 4.08
N ILE A 175 3.54 12.03 4.99
CA ILE A 175 2.81 11.60 6.17
C ILE A 175 1.35 12.04 6.04
N LEU A 176 0.44 11.09 5.97
CA LEU A 176 -1.00 11.32 5.85
C LEU A 176 -1.65 10.98 7.20
N ARG A 177 -2.08 12.01 7.91
CA ARG A 177 -2.69 11.87 9.23
C ARG A 177 -4.12 11.35 9.13
N ARG A 178 -4.62 10.83 10.25
CA ARG A 178 -5.92 10.17 10.35
C ARG A 178 -7.03 10.92 9.61
N ALA A 179 -7.82 10.18 8.85
CA ALA A 179 -9.01 10.67 8.14
C ALA A 179 -8.77 11.81 7.14
N CYS A 180 -7.50 12.15 6.78
CA CYS A 180 -7.29 13.11 5.70
C CYS A 180 -7.75 12.52 4.35
N ARG A 181 -8.09 13.41 3.42
CA ARG A 181 -8.63 13.04 2.11
C ARG A 181 -7.79 13.65 1.01
N ILE A 182 -7.27 12.80 0.15
CA ILE A 182 -6.43 13.20 -0.99
C ILE A 182 -7.23 13.01 -2.27
N GLY A 183 -7.44 14.10 -3.00
CA GLY A 183 -8.18 14.12 -4.26
C GLY A 183 -7.44 13.37 -5.39
N GLY A 184 -8.20 12.91 -6.37
CA GLY A 184 -7.65 12.19 -7.51
C GLY A 184 -6.58 12.99 -8.26
N GLY A 185 -5.49 12.31 -8.67
CA GLY A 185 -4.38 12.92 -9.39
C GLY A 185 -3.56 13.95 -8.60
N ALA A 186 -3.77 14.08 -7.29
CA ALA A 186 -2.92 14.94 -6.46
C ALA A 186 -1.52 14.35 -6.30
N VAL A 187 -0.51 15.24 -6.26
CA VAL A 187 0.89 14.88 -6.06
C VAL A 187 1.40 15.48 -4.76
N LEU A 188 1.95 14.63 -3.88
CA LEU A 188 2.54 15.04 -2.62
C LEU A 188 4.06 14.94 -2.72
N THR A 189 4.77 16.06 -2.49
CA THR A 189 6.24 16.10 -2.54
C THR A 189 6.88 15.43 -1.33
N PRO A 190 8.19 15.13 -1.36
CA PRO A 190 8.87 14.42 -0.28
C PRO A 190 8.70 15.08 1.08
N GLY A 191 8.38 14.26 2.08
CA GLY A 191 8.35 14.66 3.49
C GLY A 191 7.19 15.56 3.92
N VAL A 192 6.24 15.92 3.03
CA VAL A 192 5.10 16.75 3.43
C VAL A 192 4.19 16.00 4.38
N GLU A 193 3.60 16.73 5.32
CA GLU A 193 2.57 16.23 6.24
C GLU A 193 1.20 16.78 5.89
N ILE A 194 0.21 15.88 5.73
CA ILE A 194 -1.19 16.23 5.55
C ILE A 194 -1.90 16.01 6.89
N GLY A 195 -2.32 17.09 7.51
CA GLY A 195 -2.91 17.09 8.85
C GLY A 195 -4.21 16.28 8.94
N GLU A 196 -4.57 15.92 10.17
CA GLU A 196 -5.79 15.15 10.46
C GLU A 196 -7.03 15.82 9.86
N GLU A 197 -7.89 15.04 9.20
CA GLU A 197 -9.12 15.52 8.55
C GLU A 197 -8.91 16.60 7.46
N ALA A 198 -7.65 16.87 7.06
CA ALA A 198 -7.40 17.81 5.97
C ALA A 198 -7.91 17.27 4.63
N PHE A 199 -8.18 18.17 3.71
CA PHE A 199 -8.66 17.87 2.38
C PHE A 199 -7.74 18.48 1.33
N VAL A 200 -7.11 17.63 0.53
CA VAL A 200 -6.32 18.02 -0.65
C VAL A 200 -7.20 17.84 -1.89
N ALA A 201 -7.42 18.89 -2.65
CA ALA A 201 -8.27 18.84 -3.84
C ALA A 201 -7.64 18.00 -4.97
N ALA A 202 -8.49 17.52 -5.87
CA ALA A 202 -8.02 16.77 -7.06
C ALA A 202 -7.05 17.62 -7.90
N GLY A 203 -6.00 16.99 -8.42
CA GLY A 203 -4.96 17.62 -9.23
C GLY A 203 -4.05 18.61 -8.50
N ALA A 204 -4.15 18.73 -7.18
CA ALA A 204 -3.27 19.61 -6.42
C ALA A 204 -1.83 19.08 -6.34
N VAL A 205 -0.84 19.99 -6.34
CA VAL A 205 0.57 19.66 -6.08
C VAL A 205 0.95 20.25 -4.72
N VAL A 206 1.07 19.38 -3.72
CA VAL A 206 1.36 19.76 -2.34
C VAL A 206 2.86 19.82 -2.13
N THR A 207 3.38 21.02 -1.86
CA THR A 207 4.81 21.32 -1.69
C THR A 207 5.17 21.81 -0.28
N ALA A 208 4.20 21.85 0.62
CA ALA A 208 4.35 22.22 2.03
C ALA A 208 3.24 21.52 2.84
N ASP A 209 3.46 21.42 4.16
CA ASP A 209 2.50 20.81 5.06
C ASP A 209 1.11 21.46 4.98
N VAL A 210 0.08 20.62 5.09
CA VAL A 210 -1.31 21.06 5.14
C VAL A 210 -1.81 20.91 6.59
N PRO A 211 -2.23 22.00 7.25
CA PRO A 211 -2.70 21.95 8.63
C PRO A 211 -3.94 21.03 8.79
N PRO A 212 -4.18 20.50 10.01
CA PRO A 212 -5.40 19.75 10.29
C PRO A 212 -6.65 20.53 9.89
N ARG A 213 -7.65 19.83 9.35
CA ARG A 213 -8.94 20.36 8.92
C ARG A 213 -8.87 21.48 7.88
N ALA A 214 -7.73 21.66 7.23
CA ALA A 214 -7.58 22.65 6.16
C ALA A 214 -7.91 22.04 4.78
N VAL A 215 -8.47 22.86 3.90
CA VAL A 215 -8.69 22.55 2.48
C VAL A 215 -7.57 23.19 1.66
N ALA A 216 -6.75 22.37 0.98
CA ALA A 216 -5.66 22.82 0.12
C ALA A 216 -5.98 22.55 -1.36
N ILE A 217 -5.80 23.56 -2.23
CA ILE A 217 -6.13 23.50 -3.66
C ILE A 217 -5.02 24.14 -4.49
N GLY A 218 -4.78 23.62 -5.68
CA GLY A 218 -3.98 24.26 -6.73
C GLY A 218 -2.58 23.72 -6.92
N VAL A 219 -1.82 24.38 -7.81
CA VAL A 219 -0.44 24.05 -8.19
C VAL A 219 0.40 25.33 -8.16
N PRO A 220 1.23 25.53 -7.13
CA PRO A 220 1.31 24.73 -5.91
C PRO A 220 0.07 24.86 -5.03
N ALA A 221 -0.24 23.84 -4.23
CA ALA A 221 -1.40 23.85 -3.34
C ALA A 221 -1.30 24.97 -2.29
N ARG A 222 -2.42 25.61 -2.00
CA ARG A 222 -2.56 26.63 -0.95
C ARG A 222 -3.80 26.33 -0.11
N VAL A 223 -3.72 26.58 1.18
CA VAL A 223 -4.86 26.52 2.08
C VAL A 223 -5.82 27.65 1.71
N VAL A 224 -7.08 27.32 1.47
CA VAL A 224 -8.12 28.28 1.01
C VAL A 224 -9.27 28.43 2.00
N ARG A 225 -9.53 27.42 2.83
CA ARG A 225 -10.60 27.41 3.84
C ARG A 225 -10.44 26.24 4.79
N GLU A 226 -11.30 26.15 5.78
CA GLU A 226 -11.44 24.96 6.63
C GLU A 226 -12.40 23.95 6.01
N VAL A 227 -12.26 22.69 6.44
CA VAL A 227 -13.21 21.60 6.14
C VAL A 227 -14.49 21.86 6.92
N PRO A 228 -15.68 21.83 6.28
CA PRO A 228 -16.96 21.98 6.97
C PRO A 228 -17.14 20.89 8.06
N GLY A 229 -17.69 21.29 9.21
CA GLY A 229 -17.86 20.38 10.35
C GLY A 229 -18.71 19.13 10.03
N GLU A 230 -19.70 19.26 9.13
CA GLU A 230 -20.53 18.16 8.65
C GLU A 230 -19.77 17.13 7.78
N ASP A 231 -18.59 17.52 7.26
CA ASP A 231 -17.74 16.65 6.44
C ASP A 231 -16.71 15.87 7.24
N LEU A 232 -16.60 16.09 8.54
CA LEU A 232 -15.68 15.38 9.42
C LEU A 232 -16.16 13.93 9.65
N LEU A 233 -15.22 13.00 9.82
CA LEU A 233 -15.49 11.58 9.95
C LEU A 233 -16.46 11.25 11.09
N GLU A 234 -16.31 11.91 12.23
CA GLU A 234 -17.16 11.70 13.43
C GLU A 234 -18.65 12.04 13.21
N ARG A 235 -18.96 12.85 12.22
CA ARG A 235 -20.33 13.21 11.85
C ARG A 235 -20.97 12.29 10.83
N ARG A 236 -20.18 11.35 10.26
CA ARG A 236 -20.60 10.43 9.19
C ARG A 236 -20.59 8.96 9.58
N ARG A 237 -20.29 8.67 10.87
CA ARG A 237 -20.38 7.32 11.48
C ARG A 237 -21.75 7.06 12.08
#